data_467425247cd53c68d32b6d5c908e8773
#
_entry.id   467425247cd53c68d32b6d5c908e8773
#
_cell.length_a   1.000
_cell.length_b   1.000
_cell.length_c   1.000
_cell.angle_alpha   90.00
_cell.angle_beta   90.00
_cell.angle_gamma   90.00
#
_symmetry.space_group_name_H-M   'P 1'
#
loop_
_entity.id
_entity.type
_entity.pdbx_description
1 polymer ?
#
loop_
_entity_poly.entity_id
_entity_poly.type
_entity_poly.pdbx_seq_one_letter_code
_entity_poly.pdbx_strand_id
1 'polypeptide(L)'
;MLIEAVRLTLFPAMMAFAASSDLLTMTIANRVSLILIAGFAALALLSGLGGAEVLSHVEAAAVVLGVAFFCFACGWIGGGDAKLAAVTALWLGFGNLFSYLVYASLLGGALTLLIVQFRTIPLPRLLAGREWAERLHSQGAGVPYGVALAAAALLVYPQTEWMTAVGL
;
A
#
# COMPACT_ATOMS: atom_id res chain seq x y z
N MET A 1 1.61 -21.35 15.46
CA MET A 1 1.17 -20.23 16.33
C MET A 1 1.92 -18.93 16.08
N LEU A 2 3.25 -18.79 16.33
CA LEU A 2 3.96 -17.51 16.13
C LEU A 2 4.00 -17.07 14.65
N ILE A 3 4.35 -17.97 13.73
CA ILE A 3 4.41 -17.70 12.28
C ILE A 3 3.03 -17.29 11.76
N GLU A 4 1.97 -17.95 12.17
CA GLU A 4 0.59 -17.63 11.81
C GLU A 4 0.19 -16.25 12.31
N ALA A 5 0.52 -15.91 13.57
CA ALA A 5 0.28 -14.58 14.10
C ALA A 5 1.00 -13.50 13.29
N VAL A 6 2.25 -13.74 12.86
CA VAL A 6 3.00 -12.79 12.02
C VAL A 6 2.35 -12.66 10.64
N ARG A 7 1.90 -13.75 10.01
CA ARG A 7 1.16 -13.72 8.74
C ARG A 7 -0.11 -12.89 8.85
N LEU A 8 -0.87 -13.09 9.94
CA LEU A 8 -2.14 -12.39 10.17
C LEU A 8 -1.98 -10.90 10.51
N THR A 9 -0.84 -10.49 11.06
CA THR A 9 -0.74 -9.15 11.67
C THR A 9 0.28 -8.24 11.00
N LEU A 10 1.44 -8.75 10.57
CA LEU A 10 2.52 -7.90 10.09
C LEU A 10 2.12 -7.06 8.87
N PHE A 11 1.67 -7.71 7.81
CA PHE A 11 1.31 -7.01 6.58
C PHE A 11 0.10 -6.08 6.79
N PRO A 12 -1.03 -6.52 7.38
CA PRO A 12 -2.15 -5.63 7.65
C PRO A 12 -1.81 -4.43 8.55
N ALA A 13 -1.02 -4.64 9.61
CA ALA A 13 -0.62 -3.57 10.49
C ALA A 13 0.27 -2.54 9.77
N MET A 14 1.21 -3.00 8.93
CA MET A 14 2.06 -2.11 8.15
C MET A 14 1.28 -1.35 7.08
N MET A 15 0.25 -1.95 6.45
CA MET A 15 -0.65 -1.25 5.53
C MET A 15 -1.47 -0.18 6.26
N ALA A 16 -2.04 -0.50 7.42
CA ALA A 16 -2.77 0.47 8.24
C ALA A 16 -1.87 1.63 8.68
N PHE A 17 -0.63 1.33 9.08
CA PHE A 17 0.35 2.36 9.43
C PHE A 17 0.72 3.24 8.23
N ALA A 18 0.98 2.64 7.04
CA ALA A 18 1.29 3.37 5.83
C ALA A 18 0.15 4.32 5.43
N ALA A 19 -1.10 3.83 5.44
CA ALA A 19 -2.28 4.63 5.16
C ALA A 19 -2.44 5.80 6.13
N SER A 20 -2.27 5.54 7.43
CA SER A 20 -2.37 6.58 8.46
C SER A 20 -1.27 7.62 8.34
N SER A 21 -0.02 7.18 8.09
CA SER A 21 1.11 8.08 7.87
C SER A 21 0.89 8.96 6.64
N ASP A 22 0.44 8.37 5.54
CA ASP A 22 0.21 9.12 4.30
C ASP A 22 -0.93 10.11 4.45
N LEU A 23 -2.04 9.73 5.08
CA LEU A 23 -3.17 10.61 5.36
C LEU A 23 -2.75 11.83 6.22
N LEU A 24 -1.97 11.57 7.27
CA LEU A 24 -1.61 12.59 8.25
C LEU A 24 -0.42 13.46 7.81
N THR A 25 0.53 12.91 7.06
CA THR A 25 1.80 13.57 6.74
C THR A 25 2.11 13.72 5.26
N MET A 26 1.33 13.08 4.37
CA MET A 26 1.59 12.95 2.92
C MET A 26 2.95 12.30 2.66
N THR A 27 3.40 11.43 3.56
CA THR A 27 4.69 10.73 3.43
C THR A 27 4.60 9.30 3.91
N ILE A 28 5.24 8.40 3.17
CA ILE A 28 5.41 7.00 3.55
C ILE A 28 6.88 6.77 3.83
N ALA A 29 7.21 6.47 5.08
CA ALA A 29 8.59 6.29 5.51
C ALA A 29 9.22 5.05 4.86
N ASN A 30 10.47 5.12 4.44
CA ASN A 30 11.22 3.99 3.88
C ASN A 30 11.25 2.76 4.81
N ARG A 31 11.13 2.98 6.12
CA ARG A 31 11.07 1.91 7.14
C ARG A 31 9.93 0.95 6.90
N VAL A 32 8.78 1.42 6.39
CA VAL A 32 7.63 0.57 6.04
C VAL A 32 8.03 -0.46 5.00
N SER A 33 8.61 -0.02 3.88
CA SER A 33 9.06 -0.91 2.82
C SER A 33 10.16 -1.87 3.29
N LEU A 34 11.10 -1.40 4.10
CA LEU A 34 12.19 -2.25 4.64
C LEU A 34 11.66 -3.34 5.59
N ILE A 35 10.73 -2.99 6.48
CA ILE A 35 10.10 -3.96 7.40
C ILE A 35 9.31 -4.99 6.61
N LEU A 36 8.57 -4.57 5.59
CA LEU A 36 7.79 -5.47 4.76
C LEU A 36 8.70 -6.41 3.92
N ILE A 37 9.80 -5.92 3.36
CA ILE A 37 10.77 -6.76 2.63
C ILE A 37 11.39 -7.79 3.59
N ALA A 38 11.86 -7.35 4.75
CA ALA A 38 12.45 -8.23 5.75
C ALA A 38 11.43 -9.27 6.27
N GLY A 39 10.19 -8.84 6.52
CA GLY A 39 9.10 -9.71 6.93
C GLY A 39 8.75 -10.77 5.88
N PHE A 40 8.66 -10.36 4.61
CA PHE A 40 8.46 -11.29 3.51
C PHE A 40 9.58 -12.34 3.44
N ALA A 41 10.85 -11.90 3.44
CA ALA A 41 12.00 -12.81 3.37
C ALA A 41 12.03 -13.79 4.56
N ALA A 42 11.78 -13.31 5.76
CA ALA A 42 11.73 -14.15 6.96
C ALA A 42 10.59 -15.18 6.87
N LEU A 43 9.39 -14.76 6.49
CA LEU A 43 8.25 -15.67 6.34
C LEU A 43 8.43 -16.68 5.20
N ALA A 44 8.99 -16.25 4.07
CA ALA A 44 9.28 -17.14 2.95
C ALA A 44 10.24 -18.27 3.36
N LEU A 45 11.30 -17.92 4.09
CA LEU A 45 12.27 -18.89 4.63
C LEU A 45 11.64 -19.83 5.67
N LEU A 46 10.92 -19.26 6.65
CA LEU A 46 10.32 -20.03 7.76
C LEU A 46 9.16 -20.92 7.31
N SER A 47 8.48 -20.54 6.23
CA SER A 47 7.37 -21.30 5.64
C SER A 47 7.83 -22.33 4.61
N GLY A 48 9.10 -22.30 4.23
CA GLY A 48 9.65 -23.19 3.22
C GLY A 48 9.09 -22.92 1.81
N LEU A 49 8.79 -21.65 1.48
CA LEU A 49 8.35 -21.30 0.13
C LEU A 49 9.35 -21.80 -0.90
N GLY A 50 8.84 -22.43 -1.97
CA GLY A 50 9.67 -22.91 -3.07
C GLY A 50 10.39 -21.77 -3.81
N GLY A 51 11.59 -22.04 -4.34
CA GLY A 51 12.36 -21.01 -5.05
C GLY A 51 11.60 -20.40 -6.24
N ALA A 52 10.79 -21.16 -6.95
CA ALA A 52 9.94 -20.67 -8.05
C ALA A 52 8.84 -19.73 -7.55
N GLU A 53 8.24 -20.01 -6.40
CA GLU A 53 7.24 -19.17 -5.78
C GLU A 53 7.86 -17.83 -5.32
N VAL A 54 8.98 -17.89 -4.62
CA VAL A 54 9.73 -16.67 -4.22
C VAL A 54 10.10 -15.84 -5.44
N LEU A 55 10.55 -16.46 -6.53
CA LEU A 55 10.88 -15.78 -7.77
C LEU A 55 9.66 -15.06 -8.35
N SER A 56 8.49 -15.71 -8.40
CA SER A 56 7.23 -15.09 -8.86
C SER A 56 6.86 -13.83 -8.05
N HIS A 57 7.02 -13.87 -6.74
CA HIS A 57 6.79 -12.73 -5.86
C HIS A 57 7.77 -11.57 -6.13
N VAL A 58 9.05 -11.90 -6.29
CA VAL A 58 10.10 -10.91 -6.61
C VAL A 58 9.89 -10.30 -7.99
N GLU A 59 9.52 -11.10 -8.98
CA GLU A 59 9.20 -10.62 -10.33
C GLU A 59 7.99 -9.67 -10.32
N ALA A 60 6.92 -10.01 -9.59
CA ALA A 60 5.78 -9.13 -9.42
C ALA A 60 6.19 -7.77 -8.83
N ALA A 61 7.02 -7.79 -7.78
CA ALA A 61 7.56 -6.58 -7.17
C ALA A 61 8.44 -5.79 -8.15
N ALA A 62 9.30 -6.45 -8.90
CA ALA A 62 10.19 -5.81 -9.87
C ALA A 62 9.43 -5.13 -11.02
N VAL A 63 8.39 -5.80 -11.55
CA VAL A 63 7.53 -5.23 -12.59
C VAL A 63 6.80 -3.99 -12.08
N VAL A 64 6.17 -4.09 -10.89
CA VAL A 64 5.46 -2.93 -10.30
C VAL A 64 6.43 -1.81 -9.97
N LEU A 65 7.61 -2.12 -9.42
CA LEU A 65 8.63 -1.11 -9.14
C LEU A 65 9.09 -0.41 -10.41
N GLY A 66 9.34 -1.14 -11.48
CA GLY A 66 9.76 -0.58 -12.77
C GLY A 66 8.72 0.39 -13.34
N VAL A 67 7.45 -0.03 -13.40
CA VAL A 67 6.34 0.83 -13.86
C VAL A 67 6.14 2.03 -12.94
N ALA A 68 6.11 1.81 -11.63
CA ALA A 68 5.92 2.88 -10.65
C ALA A 68 7.11 3.86 -10.63
N PHE A 69 8.34 3.37 -10.83
CA PHE A 69 9.50 4.22 -10.96
C PHE A 69 9.44 5.11 -12.21
N PHE A 70 8.97 4.56 -13.34
CA PHE A 70 8.72 5.35 -14.55
C PHE A 70 7.67 6.44 -14.29
N CYS A 71 6.54 6.10 -13.67
CA CYS A 71 5.51 7.09 -13.30
C CYS A 71 6.06 8.15 -12.33
N PHE A 72 6.91 7.75 -11.38
CA PHE A 72 7.59 8.67 -10.48
C PHE A 72 8.55 9.62 -11.23
N ALA A 73 9.34 9.10 -12.16
CA ALA A 73 10.25 9.90 -12.97
C ALA A 73 9.51 10.92 -13.86
N CYS A 74 8.28 10.59 -14.29
CA CYS A 74 7.37 11.51 -14.98
C CYS A 74 6.68 12.51 -14.03
N GLY A 75 6.86 12.41 -12.71
CA GLY A 75 6.21 13.27 -11.74
C GLY A 75 4.71 12.98 -11.50
N TRP A 76 4.22 11.80 -11.91
CA TRP A 76 2.79 11.44 -11.80
C TRP A 76 2.43 10.87 -10.43
N ILE A 77 3.37 10.20 -9.76
CA ILE A 77 3.16 9.60 -8.43
C ILE A 77 4.29 9.94 -7.47
N GLY A 78 4.02 9.81 -6.17
CA GLY A 78 5.02 9.99 -5.12
C GLY A 78 5.98 8.79 -5.03
N GLY A 79 7.25 9.06 -4.67
CA GLY A 79 8.23 7.99 -4.47
C GLY A 79 7.88 7.04 -3.30
N GLY A 80 7.10 7.51 -2.33
CA GLY A 80 6.52 6.70 -1.26
C GLY A 80 5.52 5.69 -1.78
N ASP A 81 4.59 6.16 -2.64
CA ASP A 81 3.56 5.34 -3.28
C ASP A 81 4.17 4.27 -4.18
N ALA A 82 5.19 4.64 -4.98
CA ALA A 82 5.91 3.71 -5.84
C ALA A 82 6.53 2.54 -5.03
N LYS A 83 7.17 2.85 -3.91
CA LYS A 83 7.77 1.83 -3.03
C LYS A 83 6.70 0.99 -2.33
N LEU A 84 5.62 1.61 -1.85
CA LEU A 84 4.53 0.89 -1.21
C LEU A 84 3.86 -0.07 -2.19
N ALA A 85 3.56 0.36 -3.42
CA ALA A 85 2.98 -0.48 -4.44
C ALA A 85 3.87 -1.69 -4.78
N ALA A 86 5.17 -1.46 -4.93
CA ALA A 86 6.13 -2.52 -5.23
C ALA A 86 6.26 -3.56 -4.11
N VAL A 87 6.35 -3.10 -2.85
CA VAL A 87 6.45 -4.03 -1.71
C VAL A 87 5.11 -4.74 -1.45
N THR A 88 3.99 -4.11 -1.77
CA THR A 88 2.68 -4.78 -1.76
C THR A 88 2.65 -5.90 -2.80
N ALA A 89 3.10 -5.64 -4.03
CA ALA A 89 3.20 -6.67 -5.07
C ALA A 89 4.11 -7.84 -4.67
N LEU A 90 5.19 -7.58 -3.92
CA LEU A 90 6.03 -8.63 -3.31
C LEU A 90 5.22 -9.58 -2.41
N TRP A 91 4.30 -9.04 -1.60
CA TRP A 91 3.48 -9.84 -0.68
C TRP A 91 2.33 -10.56 -1.39
N LEU A 92 1.75 -9.95 -2.42
CA LEU A 92 0.59 -10.50 -3.12
C LEU A 92 0.96 -11.51 -4.22
N GLY A 93 2.17 -11.42 -4.80
CA GLY A 93 2.59 -12.21 -5.94
C GLY A 93 1.82 -11.91 -7.23
N PHE A 94 2.21 -12.54 -8.33
CA PHE A 94 1.55 -12.33 -9.64
C PHE A 94 0.08 -12.76 -9.66
N GLY A 95 -0.27 -13.82 -8.94
CA GLY A 95 -1.64 -14.34 -8.92
C GLY A 95 -2.68 -13.32 -8.48
N ASN A 96 -2.31 -12.44 -7.55
CA ASN A 96 -3.21 -11.45 -6.97
C ASN A 96 -2.94 -10.02 -7.47
N LEU A 97 -1.90 -9.84 -8.30
CA LEU A 97 -1.45 -8.51 -8.75
C LEU A 97 -2.52 -7.77 -9.53
N PHE A 98 -3.20 -8.44 -10.46
CA PHE A 98 -4.25 -7.82 -11.28
C PHE A 98 -5.40 -7.30 -10.40
N SER A 99 -5.90 -8.12 -9.47
CA SER A 99 -6.95 -7.73 -8.53
C SER A 99 -6.52 -6.51 -7.69
N TYR A 100 -5.28 -6.52 -7.20
CA TYR A 100 -4.71 -5.41 -6.46
C TYR A 100 -4.71 -4.11 -7.27
N LEU A 101 -4.22 -4.14 -8.51
CA LEU A 101 -4.15 -2.96 -9.36
C LEU A 101 -5.54 -2.40 -9.70
N VAL A 102 -6.52 -3.28 -9.92
CA VAL A 102 -7.92 -2.87 -10.14
C VAL A 102 -8.48 -2.17 -8.90
N TYR A 103 -8.37 -2.79 -7.72
CA TYR A 103 -8.85 -2.15 -6.49
C TYR A 103 -8.10 -0.86 -6.17
N ALA A 104 -6.78 -0.82 -6.35
CA ALA A 104 -5.98 0.39 -6.14
C ALA A 104 -6.41 1.54 -7.07
N SER A 105 -6.70 1.23 -8.33
CA SER A 105 -7.19 2.22 -9.30
C SER A 105 -8.58 2.73 -8.95
N LEU A 106 -9.51 1.85 -8.60
CA LEU A 106 -10.88 2.22 -8.21
C LEU A 106 -10.90 3.05 -6.93
N LEU A 107 -10.21 2.58 -5.88
CA LEU A 107 -10.13 3.28 -4.60
C LEU A 107 -9.35 4.59 -4.73
N GLY A 108 -8.28 4.61 -5.51
CA GLY A 108 -7.51 5.83 -5.79
C GLY A 108 -8.33 6.87 -6.54
N GLY A 109 -9.09 6.46 -7.56
CA GLY A 109 -10.02 7.32 -8.26
C GLY A 109 -11.12 7.87 -7.34
N ALA A 110 -11.74 7.00 -6.54
CA ALA A 110 -12.75 7.41 -5.57
C ALA A 110 -12.18 8.40 -4.53
N LEU A 111 -11.00 8.09 -3.96
CA LEU A 111 -10.33 8.97 -3.02
C LEU A 111 -10.02 10.34 -3.63
N THR A 112 -9.53 10.35 -4.87
CA THR A 112 -9.25 11.60 -5.60
C THR A 112 -10.51 12.44 -5.77
N LEU A 113 -11.62 11.83 -6.22
CA LEU A 113 -12.90 12.52 -6.34
C LEU A 113 -13.40 13.07 -5.02
N LEU A 114 -13.29 12.29 -3.93
CA LEU A 114 -13.67 12.72 -2.59
C LEU A 114 -12.85 13.93 -2.13
N ILE A 115 -11.52 13.91 -2.36
CA ILE A 115 -10.66 15.04 -1.98
C ILE A 115 -10.93 16.28 -2.84
N VAL A 116 -11.11 16.11 -4.15
CA VAL A 116 -11.50 17.22 -5.03
C VAL A 116 -12.81 17.83 -4.56
N GLN A 117 -13.82 17.01 -4.26
CA GLN A 117 -15.10 17.48 -3.73
C GLN A 117 -14.93 18.16 -2.36
N PHE A 118 -14.11 17.59 -1.47
CA PHE A 118 -13.83 18.19 -0.16
C PHE A 118 -13.19 19.59 -0.29
N ARG A 119 -12.37 19.81 -1.31
CA ARG A 119 -11.73 21.11 -1.59
C ARG A 119 -12.69 22.17 -2.13
N THR A 120 -13.89 21.79 -2.62
CA THR A 120 -14.89 22.75 -3.13
C THR A 120 -15.77 23.34 -2.03
N ILE A 121 -15.84 22.71 -0.86
CA ILE A 121 -16.65 23.16 0.27
C ILE A 121 -15.78 23.90 1.30
N PRO A 122 -16.31 24.87 2.06
CA PRO A 122 -15.56 25.49 3.14
C PRO A 122 -15.10 24.46 4.17
N LEU A 123 -13.87 24.59 4.67
CA LEU A 123 -13.34 23.68 5.69
C LEU A 123 -14.23 23.71 6.95
N PRO A 124 -14.77 22.57 7.40
CA PRO A 124 -15.59 22.50 8.61
C PRO A 124 -14.83 23.03 9.83
N ARG A 125 -15.52 23.81 10.69
CA ARG A 125 -14.92 24.43 11.89
C ARG A 125 -14.24 23.42 12.82
N LEU A 126 -14.74 22.17 12.88
CA LEU A 126 -14.15 21.08 13.68
C LEU A 126 -12.77 20.63 13.16
N LEU A 127 -12.48 20.86 11.88
CA LEU A 127 -11.22 20.51 11.23
C LEU A 127 -10.28 21.71 11.09
N ALA A 128 -10.78 22.93 11.32
CA ALA A 128 -9.98 24.14 11.29
C ALA A 128 -8.90 24.08 12.39
N GLY A 129 -7.65 24.42 12.04
CA GLY A 129 -6.51 24.32 12.94
C GLY A 129 -5.89 22.92 13.02
N ARG A 130 -6.39 21.95 12.26
CA ARG A 130 -5.77 20.62 12.12
C ARG A 130 -4.90 20.60 10.87
N GLU A 131 -3.59 20.58 11.03
CA GLU A 131 -2.60 20.64 9.93
C GLU A 131 -2.87 19.64 8.80
N TRP A 132 -3.23 18.40 9.14
CA TRP A 132 -3.51 17.36 8.15
C TRP A 132 -4.76 17.70 7.31
N ALA A 133 -5.81 18.26 7.94
CA ALA A 133 -7.06 18.62 7.26
C ALA A 133 -6.88 19.86 6.38
N GLU A 134 -6.14 20.84 6.86
CA GLU A 134 -5.78 22.03 6.08
C GLU A 134 -4.92 21.66 4.86
N ARG A 135 -3.98 20.71 5.03
CA ARG A 135 -3.17 20.19 3.94
C ARG A 135 -4.01 19.47 2.90
N LEU A 136 -4.91 18.57 3.31
CA LEU A 136 -5.84 17.88 2.39
C LEU A 136 -6.75 18.84 1.65
N HIS A 137 -7.18 19.93 2.31
CA HIS A 137 -8.07 20.94 1.74
C HIS A 137 -7.32 21.89 0.78
N SER A 138 -6.01 22.01 0.89
CA SER A 138 -5.20 22.87 0.02
C SER A 138 -5.21 22.38 -1.43
N GLN A 139 -5.51 23.25 -2.38
CA GLN A 139 -5.53 22.93 -3.81
C GLN A 139 -4.16 22.56 -4.37
N GLY A 140 -3.08 23.03 -3.74
CA GLY A 140 -1.70 22.72 -4.14
C GLY A 140 -1.15 21.42 -3.57
N ALA A 141 -1.86 20.79 -2.61
CA ALA A 141 -1.44 19.52 -2.04
C ALA A 141 -1.80 18.34 -2.95
N GLY A 142 -1.00 17.28 -2.91
CA GLY A 142 -1.31 16.02 -3.57
C GLY A 142 -2.53 15.32 -2.98
N VAL A 143 -2.73 14.07 -3.39
CA VAL A 143 -3.70 13.14 -2.83
C VAL A 143 -2.92 12.06 -2.08
N PRO A 144 -3.28 11.67 -0.85
CA PRO A 144 -2.60 10.61 -0.11
C PRO A 144 -2.93 9.23 -0.72
N TYR A 145 -2.26 8.91 -1.83
CA TYR A 145 -2.54 7.70 -2.62
C TYR A 145 -2.20 6.41 -1.86
N GLY A 146 -1.28 6.50 -0.89
CA GLY A 146 -0.94 5.41 0.00
C GLY A 146 -2.13 4.86 0.79
N VAL A 147 -3.16 5.68 1.06
CA VAL A 147 -4.42 5.22 1.65
C VAL A 147 -5.14 4.24 0.73
N ALA A 148 -5.27 4.57 -0.56
CA ALA A 148 -5.93 3.73 -1.55
C ALA A 148 -5.14 2.45 -1.82
N LEU A 149 -3.81 2.55 -1.94
CA LEU A 149 -2.91 1.41 -2.13
C LEU A 149 -3.00 0.43 -0.95
N ALA A 150 -2.97 0.94 0.27
CA ALA A 150 -3.08 0.12 1.48
C ALA A 150 -4.46 -0.53 1.63
N ALA A 151 -5.54 0.20 1.35
CA ALA A 151 -6.90 -0.34 1.38
C ALA A 151 -7.07 -1.46 0.34
N ALA A 152 -6.61 -1.26 -0.89
CA ALA A 152 -6.61 -2.28 -1.94
C ALA A 152 -5.82 -3.53 -1.53
N ALA A 153 -4.64 -3.32 -0.92
CA ALA A 153 -3.81 -4.40 -0.40
C ALA A 153 -4.54 -5.24 0.65
N LEU A 154 -5.22 -4.58 1.59
CA LEU A 154 -5.99 -5.25 2.66
C LEU A 154 -7.20 -6.03 2.11
N LEU A 155 -7.84 -5.56 1.03
CA LEU A 155 -8.94 -6.27 0.38
C LEU A 155 -8.47 -7.55 -0.34
N VAL A 156 -7.26 -7.54 -0.87
CA VAL A 156 -6.72 -8.67 -1.65
C VAL A 156 -5.95 -9.65 -0.77
N TYR A 157 -5.34 -9.20 0.31
CA TYR A 157 -4.50 -10.02 1.18
C TYR A 157 -5.14 -11.32 1.68
N PRO A 158 -6.46 -11.36 2.03
CA PRO A 158 -7.12 -12.61 2.40
C PRO A 158 -7.12 -13.71 1.33
N GLN A 159 -6.89 -13.35 0.07
CA GLN A 159 -6.87 -14.29 -1.07
C GLN A 159 -5.46 -14.85 -1.35
N THR A 160 -4.46 -14.42 -0.58
CA THR A 160 -3.06 -14.82 -0.76
C THR A 160 -2.78 -16.18 -0.10
N GLU A 161 -1.72 -16.82 -0.55
CA GLU A 161 -1.21 -18.08 0.03
C GLU A 161 -0.84 -17.92 1.51
N TRP A 162 -0.48 -16.71 1.93
CA TRP A 162 -0.20 -16.40 3.34
C TRP A 162 -1.39 -16.67 4.25
N MET A 163 -2.60 -16.40 3.76
CA MET A 163 -3.85 -16.55 4.53
C MET A 163 -4.46 -17.93 4.36
N THR A 164 -4.43 -18.51 3.16
CA THR A 164 -4.91 -19.88 2.93
C THR A 164 -4.10 -20.91 3.71
N ALA A 165 -2.81 -20.67 3.92
CA ALA A 165 -1.95 -21.50 4.76
C ALA A 165 -2.30 -21.46 6.26
N VAL A 166 -3.12 -20.50 6.70
CA VAL A 166 -3.64 -20.39 8.09
C VAL A 166 -5.00 -21.07 8.23
N GLY A 167 -5.63 -21.51 7.11
CA GLY A 167 -6.92 -22.19 7.10
C GLY A 167 -8.12 -21.23 7.21
N LEU A 168 -7.94 -19.99 6.77
CA LEU A 168 -8.99 -18.96 6.65
C LEU A 168 -9.42 -18.80 5.20
#